data_63072e1d3ee1e6ce656c36b4498bc373
#
_entry.id   63072e1d3ee1e6ce656c36b4498bc373
#
_cell.length_a   1.000
_cell.length_b   1.000
_cell.length_c   1.000
_cell.angle_alpha   90.00
_cell.angle_beta   90.00
_cell.angle_gamma   90.00
#
_symmetry.space_group_name_H-M   'P 1'
#
loop_
_entity.id
_entity.type
_entity.pdbx_description
1 polymer ?
#
loop_
_entity_poly.entity_id
_entity_poly.type
_entity_poly.pdbx_seq_one_letter_code
_entity_poly.pdbx_strand_id
1 'polypeptide(L)'
;MNKKSIIGLLLVGVLTFMTSCADMFDISSSRVVYDYDHTLGSSADSVYTTVGILHAFQQIADRYVILGEVRGDMVDINKNTKASLRNLAEFNFDEDNEYLQIRDYYKVINNCNYLIAHMDTTIRHNNERVMTDEYVAALSIRAWTYMQMALNYGKVVYYTNPITKEAQADVSKYPSYDVKELALVLIPQLLPYMEYKLPAWSDLQADGAPVTSELFPPIQLILGDLYLWLGDYQNAWLTYRDFITDNPNSLMRAQTGSETTTFTGYMPLGNGQVKTDNRMTGRSFIATNFPSYVNGLNGILGGKGEAITVVPMQESTEDGTVSEVPGLFMSRQNTHQLNGSALWQELSLAQDYVLGAQGQPTGGVRGYSYLSNKGDQRINYYVREMQNEEDEFEVIDKFVGRTRTTGTSETYTIGYLTLYRRALVYLRAAEALNCLAEQQHDGAKAVQAFGILRDGFDILFPNGSIYKAELQPYTLGVHARGCGDVYLDTAKYVVKDAVIAEFYGKEVEDVNFTDTIHYVEDRICNELALETTLEGNRFTDLVRFAQRRGADYLASKVACRKGTENRDEALYQKLLNKANWYLPTK
;
A
#
# COMPACT_ATOMS: atom_id res chain seq x y z
N MET A 1 50.66 33.20 -54.23
CA MET A 1 49.87 31.99 -54.03
C MET A 1 48.47 32.17 -54.63
N ASN A 2 48.12 31.36 -55.63
CA ASN A 2 46.86 31.49 -56.36
C ASN A 2 45.66 31.11 -55.49
N LYS A 3 44.54 31.88 -55.58
CA LYS A 3 43.29 31.60 -54.82
C LYS A 3 42.81 30.15 -54.93
N LYS A 4 43.13 29.45 -56.04
CA LYS A 4 42.82 28.00 -56.22
C LYS A 4 43.66 27.08 -55.34
N SER A 5 44.89 27.47 -54.97
CA SER A 5 45.76 26.69 -54.09
C SER A 5 45.33 26.81 -52.61
N ILE A 6 44.75 27.95 -52.24
CA ILE A 6 44.24 28.18 -50.88
C ILE A 6 42.94 27.42 -50.67
N ILE A 7 42.06 27.33 -51.69
CA ILE A 7 40.82 26.56 -51.63
C ILE A 7 41.12 25.07 -51.57
N GLY A 8 42.13 24.60 -52.31
CA GLY A 8 42.58 23.18 -52.25
C GLY A 8 43.13 22.79 -50.89
N LEU A 9 43.91 23.68 -50.23
CA LEU A 9 44.44 23.44 -48.88
C LEU A 9 43.34 23.48 -47.79
N LEU A 10 42.34 24.32 -47.96
CA LEU A 10 41.18 24.39 -47.08
C LEU A 10 40.27 23.17 -47.22
N LEU A 11 40.08 22.65 -48.44
CA LEU A 11 39.29 21.45 -48.69
C LEU A 11 39.97 20.19 -48.13
N VAL A 12 41.30 20.06 -48.25
CA VAL A 12 42.06 18.95 -47.66
C VAL A 12 42.08 19.03 -46.14
N GLY A 13 42.15 20.23 -45.58
CA GLY A 13 42.07 20.44 -44.12
C GLY A 13 40.69 20.08 -43.53
N VAL A 14 39.60 20.36 -44.27
CA VAL A 14 38.24 20.00 -43.84
C VAL A 14 37.98 18.49 -43.98
N LEU A 15 38.54 17.83 -44.99
CA LEU A 15 38.44 16.38 -45.19
C LEU A 15 39.22 15.58 -44.12
N THR A 16 40.35 16.08 -43.66
CA THR A 16 41.13 15.46 -42.56
C THR A 16 40.51 15.63 -41.19
N PHE A 17 39.69 16.65 -41.00
CA PHE A 17 38.91 16.79 -39.75
C PHE A 17 37.66 15.91 -39.70
N MET A 18 37.13 15.45 -40.83
CA MET A 18 35.95 14.58 -40.87
C MET A 18 36.27 13.11 -40.59
N THR A 19 37.52 12.67 -40.81
CA THR A 19 37.94 11.28 -40.50
C THR A 19 38.40 11.11 -39.06
N SER A 20 38.68 12.20 -38.32
CA SER A 20 39.13 12.14 -36.94
C SER A 20 37.96 11.99 -35.91
N CYS A 21 36.71 12.21 -36.32
CA CYS A 21 35.58 12.07 -35.41
C CYS A 21 35.00 10.64 -35.36
N ALA A 22 35.25 9.81 -36.36
CA ALA A 22 34.77 8.43 -36.35
C ALA A 22 35.59 7.55 -35.38
N ASP A 23 36.92 7.73 -35.34
CA ASP A 23 37.82 6.99 -34.46
C ASP A 23 37.71 7.44 -32.96
N MET A 24 37.14 8.62 -32.70
CA MET A 24 36.97 9.11 -31.34
C MET A 24 35.77 8.46 -30.61
N PHE A 25 34.88 7.80 -31.37
CA PHE A 25 33.76 7.03 -30.82
C PHE A 25 34.05 5.51 -30.78
N ASP A 26 35.15 5.08 -31.36
CA ASP A 26 35.61 3.69 -31.37
C ASP A 26 36.75 3.46 -30.38
N ILE A 27 36.62 4.09 -29.18
CA ILE A 27 37.49 3.78 -28.06
C ILE A 27 37.00 2.47 -27.49
N SER A 28 37.67 1.39 -27.80
CA SER A 28 37.62 0.16 -27.01
C SER A 28 38.20 0.48 -25.60
N SER A 29 37.37 1.12 -24.80
CA SER A 29 37.71 1.41 -23.41
C SER A 29 37.69 0.09 -22.65
N SER A 30 38.81 -0.30 -22.08
CA SER A 30 38.87 -1.40 -21.11
C SER A 30 37.97 -1.17 -19.86
N ARG A 31 37.25 -0.03 -19.81
CA ARG A 31 36.29 0.34 -18.77
C ARG A 31 34.82 0.24 -19.25
N VAL A 32 34.56 -0.05 -20.53
CA VAL A 32 33.20 -0.27 -21.05
C VAL A 32 33.01 -1.77 -21.22
N VAL A 33 32.19 -2.35 -20.38
CA VAL A 33 31.76 -3.74 -20.52
C VAL A 33 30.57 -3.73 -21.48
N TYR A 34 30.65 -4.49 -22.58
CA TYR A 34 29.52 -4.63 -23.48
C TYR A 34 28.47 -5.56 -22.86
N ASP A 35 27.20 -5.26 -23.10
CA ASP A 35 26.05 -5.96 -22.53
C ASP A 35 26.11 -7.50 -22.73
N TYR A 36 26.59 -7.95 -23.92
CA TYR A 36 26.72 -9.39 -24.21
C TYR A 36 27.86 -10.10 -23.48
N ASP A 37 28.82 -9.35 -22.92
CA ASP A 37 29.95 -9.89 -22.17
C ASP A 37 29.76 -9.70 -20.65
N HIS A 38 28.71 -8.97 -20.24
CA HIS A 38 28.46 -8.66 -18.84
C HIS A 38 27.72 -9.81 -18.16
N THR A 39 28.41 -10.50 -17.29
CA THR A 39 27.82 -11.49 -16.38
C THR A 39 27.90 -10.96 -14.96
N LEU A 40 26.79 -11.02 -14.21
CA LEU A 40 26.76 -10.71 -12.80
C LEU A 40 27.38 -11.89 -12.05
N GLY A 41 28.69 -11.89 -11.98
CA GLY A 41 29.51 -13.02 -11.49
C GLY A 41 30.01 -12.87 -10.04
N SER A 42 29.67 -11.77 -9.37
CA SER A 42 30.05 -11.54 -7.97
C SER A 42 28.87 -11.08 -7.12
N SER A 43 28.95 -11.32 -5.82
CA SER A 43 27.95 -10.83 -4.88
C SER A 43 27.86 -9.29 -4.84
N ALA A 44 28.98 -8.60 -5.11
CA ALA A 44 28.96 -7.15 -5.22
C ALA A 44 28.16 -6.66 -6.42
N ASP A 45 28.34 -7.29 -7.59
CA ASP A 45 27.59 -6.95 -8.81
C ASP A 45 26.08 -7.16 -8.60
N SER A 46 25.69 -8.26 -7.93
CA SER A 46 24.29 -8.55 -7.65
C SER A 46 23.67 -7.52 -6.68
N VAL A 47 24.38 -7.14 -5.62
CA VAL A 47 23.92 -6.12 -4.67
C VAL A 47 23.77 -4.76 -5.35
N TYR A 48 24.78 -4.29 -6.10
CA TYR A 48 24.71 -2.99 -6.77
C TYR A 48 23.61 -2.94 -7.84
N THR A 49 23.40 -4.02 -8.58
CA THR A 49 22.32 -4.10 -9.57
C THR A 49 20.96 -4.08 -8.88
N THR A 50 20.81 -4.78 -7.75
CA THR A 50 19.59 -4.78 -6.96
C THR A 50 19.29 -3.40 -6.35
N VAL A 51 20.31 -2.68 -5.88
CA VAL A 51 20.18 -1.28 -5.43
C VAL A 51 19.69 -0.39 -6.59
N GLY A 52 20.18 -0.61 -7.81
CA GLY A 52 19.70 0.07 -9.02
C GLY A 52 18.21 -0.22 -9.32
N ILE A 53 17.74 -1.44 -9.06
CA ILE A 53 16.31 -1.79 -9.15
C ILE A 53 15.52 -1.05 -8.07
N LEU A 54 15.98 -1.04 -6.81
CA LEU A 54 15.33 -0.33 -5.72
C LEU A 54 15.22 1.18 -5.99
N HIS A 55 16.25 1.78 -6.58
CA HIS A 55 16.21 3.19 -6.97
C HIS A 55 15.14 3.46 -8.04
N ALA A 56 15.04 2.61 -9.07
CA ALA A 56 13.97 2.72 -10.06
C ALA A 56 12.59 2.49 -9.44
N PHE A 57 12.48 1.56 -8.50
CA PHE A 57 11.25 1.26 -7.76
C PHE A 57 10.79 2.43 -6.89
N GLN A 58 11.72 3.12 -6.26
CA GLN A 58 11.47 4.34 -5.48
C GLN A 58 10.79 5.44 -6.33
N GLN A 59 11.14 5.56 -7.61
CA GLN A 59 10.57 6.58 -8.51
C GLN A 59 9.06 6.38 -8.79
N ILE A 60 8.53 5.18 -8.59
CA ILE A 60 7.11 4.87 -8.80
C ILE A 60 6.32 4.78 -7.49
N ALA A 61 6.98 4.91 -6.34
CA ALA A 61 6.35 4.69 -5.04
C ALA A 61 5.25 5.72 -4.72
N ASP A 62 5.48 7.01 -5.00
CA ASP A 62 4.45 8.04 -4.81
C ASP A 62 3.21 7.78 -5.65
N ARG A 63 3.39 7.27 -6.87
CA ARG A 63 2.26 6.95 -7.75
C ARG A 63 1.37 5.85 -7.20
N TYR A 64 1.94 4.89 -6.49
CA TYR A 64 1.15 3.87 -5.83
C TYR A 64 0.13 4.50 -4.87
N VAL A 65 0.58 5.45 -4.04
CA VAL A 65 -0.31 6.17 -3.12
C VAL A 65 -1.27 7.09 -3.88
N ILE A 66 -0.75 7.92 -4.77
CA ILE A 66 -1.55 8.93 -5.49
C ILE A 66 -2.62 8.28 -6.36
N LEU A 67 -2.26 7.28 -7.18
CA LEU A 67 -3.21 6.60 -8.06
C LEU A 67 -4.24 5.78 -7.29
N GLY A 68 -3.84 5.20 -6.16
CA GLY A 68 -4.74 4.41 -5.32
C GLY A 68 -5.72 5.25 -4.51
N GLU A 69 -5.30 6.41 -4.02
CA GLU A 69 -6.11 7.21 -3.10
C GLU A 69 -6.92 8.30 -3.82
N VAL A 70 -6.31 9.03 -4.77
CA VAL A 70 -7.00 10.13 -5.45
C VAL A 70 -8.17 9.63 -6.32
N ARG A 71 -8.10 8.41 -6.85
CA ARG A 71 -9.22 7.76 -7.54
C ARG A 71 -10.18 7.04 -6.59
N GLY A 72 -9.81 6.83 -5.33
CA GLY A 72 -10.63 6.23 -4.27
C GLY A 72 -11.74 7.16 -3.77
N ASP A 73 -12.36 6.78 -2.68
CA ASP A 73 -13.49 7.47 -2.05
C ASP A 73 -13.12 8.17 -0.72
N MET A 74 -11.89 7.96 -0.20
CA MET A 74 -11.43 8.50 1.08
C MET A 74 -10.75 9.87 0.96
N VAL A 75 -10.40 10.30 -0.25
CA VAL A 75 -9.71 11.56 -0.55
C VAL A 75 -10.59 12.44 -1.44
N ASP A 76 -10.61 13.73 -1.18
CA ASP A 76 -11.26 14.73 -2.04
C ASP A 76 -10.30 15.85 -2.42
N ILE A 77 -10.61 16.50 -3.52
CA ILE A 77 -9.89 17.67 -4.06
C ILE A 77 -10.38 18.96 -3.38
N ASN A 78 -9.51 19.96 -3.37
CA ASN A 78 -9.82 21.29 -2.83
C ASN A 78 -9.51 22.44 -3.82
N LYS A 79 -9.63 23.68 -3.36
CA LYS A 79 -9.37 24.88 -4.18
C LYS A 79 -7.94 24.96 -4.74
N ASN A 80 -6.98 24.37 -4.04
CA ASN A 80 -5.56 24.42 -4.39
C ASN A 80 -5.11 23.26 -5.28
N THR A 81 -5.98 22.29 -5.53
CA THR A 81 -5.66 21.07 -6.29
C THR A 81 -5.22 21.41 -7.71
N LYS A 82 -4.00 21.04 -8.08
CA LYS A 82 -3.47 21.19 -9.45
C LYS A 82 -4.28 20.39 -10.47
N ALA A 83 -4.26 20.82 -11.73
CA ALA A 83 -5.08 20.23 -12.80
C ALA A 83 -4.83 18.72 -12.97
N SER A 84 -3.61 18.24 -12.88
CA SER A 84 -3.26 16.81 -13.00
C SER A 84 -3.93 15.94 -11.93
N LEU A 85 -3.97 16.38 -10.67
CA LEU A 85 -4.66 15.67 -9.59
C LEU A 85 -6.18 15.77 -9.71
N ARG A 86 -6.69 16.94 -10.13
CA ARG A 86 -8.13 17.14 -10.37
C ARG A 86 -8.62 16.22 -11.49
N ASN A 87 -7.91 16.19 -12.61
CA ASN A 87 -8.24 15.33 -13.74
C ASN A 87 -8.18 13.83 -13.34
N LEU A 88 -7.23 13.46 -12.47
CA LEU A 88 -7.15 12.11 -11.92
C LEU A 88 -8.38 11.78 -11.05
N ALA A 89 -8.77 12.68 -10.14
CA ALA A 89 -9.92 12.51 -9.24
C ALA A 89 -11.26 12.45 -9.99
N GLU A 90 -11.36 13.17 -11.09
CA GLU A 90 -12.58 13.25 -11.93
C GLU A 90 -12.58 12.21 -13.08
N PHE A 91 -11.54 11.36 -13.14
CA PHE A 91 -11.37 10.36 -14.21
C PHE A 91 -11.37 10.99 -15.62
N ASN A 92 -10.80 12.19 -15.75
CA ASN A 92 -10.55 12.91 -16.98
C ASN A 92 -9.08 12.75 -17.37
N PHE A 93 -8.70 11.58 -17.85
CA PHE A 93 -7.30 11.23 -18.07
C PHE A 93 -6.72 11.92 -19.29
N ASP A 94 -5.79 12.85 -19.04
CA ASP A 94 -5.02 13.57 -20.05
C ASP A 94 -3.70 12.84 -20.29
N GLU A 95 -3.31 12.64 -21.54
CA GLU A 95 -2.08 11.89 -21.89
C GLU A 95 -0.81 12.53 -21.32
N ASP A 96 -0.80 13.85 -21.17
CA ASP A 96 0.33 14.63 -20.63
C ASP A 96 0.37 14.66 -19.09
N ASN A 97 -0.57 14.01 -18.41
CA ASN A 97 -0.60 13.99 -16.96
C ASN A 97 0.62 13.24 -16.40
N GLU A 98 1.37 13.90 -15.55
CA GLU A 98 2.62 13.41 -14.95
C GLU A 98 2.47 12.10 -14.16
N TYR A 99 1.29 11.83 -13.60
CA TYR A 99 1.01 10.62 -12.84
C TYR A 99 0.71 9.40 -13.71
N LEU A 100 0.46 9.59 -15.00
CA LEU A 100 0.05 8.51 -15.91
C LEU A 100 1.20 7.90 -16.73
N GLN A 101 2.45 8.18 -16.38
CA GLN A 101 3.63 7.78 -17.16
C GLN A 101 3.95 6.30 -16.96
N ILE A 102 3.40 5.42 -17.80
CA ILE A 102 3.60 3.96 -17.75
C ILE A 102 5.07 3.55 -17.96
N ARG A 103 5.86 4.34 -18.67
CA ARG A 103 7.27 4.06 -18.98
C ARG A 103 8.13 3.84 -17.74
N ASP A 104 7.82 4.49 -16.61
CA ASP A 104 8.65 4.37 -15.41
C ASP A 104 8.47 3.02 -14.73
N TYR A 105 7.30 2.41 -14.84
CA TYR A 105 7.07 1.03 -14.43
C TYR A 105 7.88 0.05 -15.30
N TYR A 106 7.88 0.27 -16.63
CA TYR A 106 8.69 -0.55 -17.53
C TYR A 106 10.19 -0.41 -17.30
N LYS A 107 10.66 0.73 -16.79
CA LYS A 107 12.05 0.91 -16.38
C LYS A 107 12.40 -0.02 -15.20
N VAL A 108 11.53 -0.13 -14.20
CA VAL A 108 11.70 -1.09 -13.10
C VAL A 108 11.74 -2.52 -13.63
N ILE A 109 10.77 -2.89 -14.48
CA ILE A 109 10.65 -4.22 -15.05
C ILE A 109 11.90 -4.58 -15.85
N ASN A 110 12.40 -3.66 -16.69
CA ASN A 110 13.56 -3.92 -17.51
C ASN A 110 14.84 -4.11 -16.68
N ASN A 111 15.01 -3.34 -15.60
CA ASN A 111 16.12 -3.53 -14.67
C ASN A 111 16.03 -4.90 -13.98
N CYS A 112 14.84 -5.34 -13.56
CA CYS A 112 14.64 -6.69 -13.03
C CYS A 112 14.95 -7.77 -14.07
N ASN A 113 14.48 -7.61 -15.31
CA ASN A 113 14.75 -8.56 -16.38
C ASN A 113 16.25 -8.67 -16.68
N TYR A 114 16.95 -7.53 -16.65
CA TYR A 114 18.40 -7.52 -16.85
C TYR A 114 19.13 -8.33 -15.77
N LEU A 115 18.84 -8.09 -14.51
CA LEU A 115 19.42 -8.84 -13.41
C LEU A 115 19.10 -10.34 -13.53
N ILE A 116 17.84 -10.70 -13.74
CA ILE A 116 17.38 -12.09 -13.83
C ILE A 116 18.07 -12.83 -15.00
N ALA A 117 18.29 -12.15 -16.13
CA ALA A 117 18.89 -12.76 -17.32
C ALA A 117 20.42 -12.96 -17.21
N HIS A 118 21.11 -12.15 -16.42
CA HIS A 118 22.59 -12.13 -16.36
C HIS A 118 23.15 -12.70 -15.05
N MET A 119 22.31 -13.00 -14.07
CA MET A 119 22.76 -13.51 -12.77
C MET A 119 22.95 -15.02 -12.77
N ASP A 120 24.12 -15.46 -12.34
CA ASP A 120 24.43 -16.88 -12.12
C ASP A 120 24.05 -17.33 -10.71
N THR A 121 22.86 -17.88 -10.56
CA THR A 121 22.36 -18.40 -9.27
C THR A 121 23.04 -19.70 -8.84
N THR A 122 23.97 -20.26 -9.62
CA THR A 122 24.70 -21.50 -9.27
C THR A 122 25.97 -21.22 -8.45
N ILE A 123 26.44 -19.99 -8.42
CA ILE A 123 27.62 -19.60 -7.66
C ILE A 123 27.42 -19.85 -6.17
N ARG A 124 28.41 -20.51 -5.56
CA ARG A 124 28.39 -20.86 -4.14
C ARG A 124 29.59 -20.29 -3.41
N HIS A 125 29.34 -19.81 -2.20
CA HIS A 125 30.37 -19.52 -1.20
C HIS A 125 30.06 -20.29 0.06
N ASN A 126 31.04 -20.98 0.64
CA ASN A 126 30.87 -21.87 1.81
C ASN A 126 29.67 -22.85 1.66
N ASN A 127 29.46 -23.38 0.46
CA ASN A 127 28.38 -24.28 0.08
C ASN A 127 26.97 -23.66 0.03
N GLU A 128 26.81 -22.38 0.29
CA GLU A 128 25.55 -21.61 0.13
C GLU A 128 25.54 -20.87 -1.22
N ARG A 129 24.37 -20.76 -1.83
CA ARG A 129 24.17 -19.95 -3.04
C ARG A 129 24.14 -18.47 -2.64
N VAL A 130 25.04 -17.67 -3.21
CA VAL A 130 25.29 -16.29 -2.72
C VAL A 130 24.52 -15.19 -3.46
N MET A 131 23.80 -15.52 -4.55
CA MET A 131 23.08 -14.51 -5.34
C MET A 131 21.59 -14.86 -5.54
N THR A 132 21.10 -15.92 -4.88
CA THR A 132 19.72 -16.35 -5.04
C THR A 132 18.74 -15.37 -4.42
N ASP A 133 19.10 -14.73 -3.31
CA ASP A 133 18.22 -13.81 -2.59
C ASP A 133 17.94 -12.55 -3.44
N GLU A 134 18.94 -12.00 -4.12
CA GLU A 134 18.79 -10.87 -5.05
C GLU A 134 18.00 -11.25 -6.31
N TYR A 135 18.21 -12.49 -6.81
CA TYR A 135 17.40 -13.01 -7.90
C TYR A 135 15.91 -13.09 -7.52
N VAL A 136 15.62 -13.61 -6.34
CA VAL A 136 14.26 -13.70 -5.78
C VAL A 136 13.66 -12.31 -5.56
N ALA A 137 14.45 -11.35 -5.08
CA ALA A 137 14.04 -9.96 -4.92
C ALA A 137 13.68 -9.31 -6.26
N ALA A 138 14.46 -9.55 -7.30
CA ALA A 138 14.14 -9.04 -8.65
C ALA A 138 12.86 -9.67 -9.23
N LEU A 139 12.63 -10.97 -9.02
CA LEU A 139 11.37 -11.63 -9.39
C LEU A 139 10.18 -11.01 -8.66
N SER A 140 10.35 -10.75 -7.38
CA SER A 140 9.33 -10.16 -6.51
C SER A 140 8.95 -8.76 -6.97
N ILE A 141 9.91 -7.84 -7.11
CA ILE A 141 9.66 -6.47 -7.58
C ILE A 141 9.05 -6.47 -8.98
N ARG A 142 9.54 -7.30 -9.90
CA ARG A 142 8.98 -7.43 -11.25
C ARG A 142 7.51 -7.83 -11.23
N ALA A 143 7.18 -8.85 -10.46
CA ALA A 143 5.81 -9.36 -10.37
C ALA A 143 4.87 -8.33 -9.74
N TRP A 144 5.29 -7.70 -8.64
CA TRP A 144 4.53 -6.62 -8.02
C TRP A 144 4.30 -5.45 -8.99
N THR A 145 5.34 -5.04 -9.71
CA THR A 145 5.27 -3.92 -10.67
C THR A 145 4.31 -4.23 -11.81
N TYR A 146 4.37 -5.43 -12.41
CA TYR A 146 3.39 -5.85 -13.43
C TYR A 146 1.97 -5.88 -12.89
N MET A 147 1.77 -6.40 -11.68
CA MET A 147 0.45 -6.41 -11.04
C MET A 147 -0.08 -4.98 -10.88
N GLN A 148 0.71 -4.06 -10.33
CA GLN A 148 0.29 -2.66 -10.16
C GLN A 148 -0.01 -1.99 -11.50
N MET A 149 0.77 -2.26 -12.54
CA MET A 149 0.48 -1.75 -13.88
C MET A 149 -0.88 -2.25 -14.38
N ALA A 150 -1.14 -3.55 -14.32
CA ALA A 150 -2.41 -4.11 -14.79
C ALA A 150 -3.62 -3.58 -14.00
N LEU A 151 -3.47 -3.37 -12.69
CA LEU A 151 -4.50 -2.79 -11.84
C LEU A 151 -4.82 -1.34 -12.19
N ASN A 152 -3.83 -0.58 -12.64
CA ASN A 152 -4.00 0.82 -12.99
C ASN A 152 -4.36 1.03 -14.47
N TYR A 153 -3.77 0.28 -15.39
CA TYR A 153 -3.92 0.49 -16.85
C TYR A 153 -4.80 -0.57 -17.53
N GLY A 154 -5.27 -1.58 -16.80
CA GLY A 154 -6.13 -2.64 -17.33
C GLY A 154 -5.34 -3.71 -18.05
N LYS A 155 -4.83 -3.43 -19.26
CA LYS A 155 -3.96 -4.35 -20.02
C LYS A 155 -2.58 -3.76 -20.21
N VAL A 156 -1.55 -4.59 -20.02
CA VAL A 156 -0.15 -4.18 -20.09
C VAL A 156 0.67 -5.16 -20.93
N VAL A 157 1.62 -4.62 -21.67
CA VAL A 157 2.55 -5.41 -22.48
C VAL A 157 3.47 -6.21 -21.57
N TYR A 158 3.57 -7.51 -21.78
CA TYR A 158 4.34 -8.42 -20.94
C TYR A 158 5.56 -8.98 -21.66
N TYR A 159 6.73 -8.80 -21.05
CA TYR A 159 8.00 -9.37 -21.51
C TYR A 159 8.93 -9.68 -20.34
N THR A 160 9.82 -10.67 -20.51
CA THR A 160 10.74 -11.14 -19.47
C THR A 160 12.21 -11.08 -19.87
N ASN A 161 12.50 -10.83 -21.14
CA ASN A 161 13.87 -10.60 -21.60
C ASN A 161 14.21 -9.11 -21.49
N PRO A 162 15.44 -8.75 -21.12
CA PRO A 162 15.84 -7.35 -21.07
C PRO A 162 15.80 -6.70 -22.45
N ILE A 163 15.25 -5.49 -22.52
CA ILE A 163 15.25 -4.65 -23.71
C ILE A 163 16.48 -3.74 -23.63
N THR A 164 17.49 -4.04 -24.44
CA THR A 164 18.76 -3.32 -24.50
C THR A 164 18.97 -2.60 -25.84
N LYS A 165 18.11 -2.89 -26.82
CA LYS A 165 18.17 -2.30 -28.18
C LYS A 165 16.79 -1.81 -28.60
N GLU A 166 16.75 -0.70 -29.33
CA GLU A 166 15.52 -0.08 -29.83
C GLU A 166 14.65 -1.08 -30.64
N ALA A 167 15.26 -1.94 -31.47
CA ALA A 167 14.52 -2.96 -32.22
C ALA A 167 13.76 -3.98 -31.37
N GLN A 168 14.08 -4.09 -30.10
CA GLN A 168 13.39 -4.94 -29.12
C GLN A 168 12.21 -4.20 -28.44
N ALA A 169 12.16 -2.88 -28.52
CA ALA A 169 11.12 -2.06 -27.89
C ALA A 169 9.79 -2.02 -28.67
N ASP A 170 9.68 -2.77 -29.76
CA ASP A 170 8.45 -2.89 -30.55
C ASP A 170 7.40 -3.68 -29.77
N VAL A 171 6.43 -2.95 -29.19
CA VAL A 171 5.37 -3.51 -28.35
C VAL A 171 4.49 -4.54 -29.05
N SER A 172 4.40 -4.49 -30.39
CA SER A 172 3.60 -5.44 -31.17
C SER A 172 4.13 -6.89 -31.13
N LYS A 173 5.38 -7.06 -30.69
CA LYS A 173 6.04 -8.37 -30.56
C LYS A 173 5.71 -9.11 -29.26
N TYR A 174 5.06 -8.45 -28.33
CA TYR A 174 4.80 -8.99 -27.00
C TYR A 174 3.31 -9.11 -26.72
N PRO A 175 2.88 -10.12 -25.94
CA PRO A 175 1.50 -10.23 -25.52
C PRO A 175 1.12 -9.09 -24.57
N SER A 176 -0.16 -8.77 -24.54
CA SER A 176 -0.74 -7.83 -23.59
C SER A 176 -1.72 -8.55 -22.68
N TYR A 177 -1.58 -8.40 -21.37
CA TYR A 177 -2.32 -9.13 -20.36
C TYR A 177 -3.03 -8.19 -19.40
N ASP A 178 -4.24 -8.57 -18.97
CA ASP A 178 -4.89 -8.01 -17.79
C ASP A 178 -4.37 -8.70 -16.52
N VAL A 179 -4.87 -8.28 -15.35
CA VAL A 179 -4.40 -8.79 -14.06
C VAL A 179 -4.63 -10.30 -13.89
N LYS A 180 -5.71 -10.86 -14.46
CA LYS A 180 -5.99 -12.30 -14.39
C LYS A 180 -5.09 -13.10 -15.33
N GLU A 181 -4.92 -12.62 -16.55
CA GLU A 181 -3.98 -13.18 -17.52
C GLU A 181 -2.53 -13.13 -16.99
N LEU A 182 -2.15 -12.02 -16.34
CA LEU A 182 -0.86 -11.89 -15.64
C LEU A 182 -0.71 -12.88 -14.50
N ALA A 183 -1.74 -13.09 -13.69
CA ALA A 183 -1.69 -14.05 -12.59
C ALA A 183 -1.36 -15.46 -13.10
N LEU A 184 -1.97 -15.88 -14.22
CA LEU A 184 -1.71 -17.20 -14.81
C LEU A 184 -0.26 -17.39 -15.27
N VAL A 185 0.45 -16.33 -15.66
CA VAL A 185 1.84 -16.41 -16.09
C VAL A 185 2.84 -16.13 -14.97
N LEU A 186 2.47 -15.32 -13.96
CA LEU A 186 3.35 -14.96 -12.84
C LEU A 186 3.37 -16.03 -11.74
N ILE A 187 2.22 -16.62 -11.40
CA ILE A 187 2.12 -17.63 -10.34
C ILE A 187 3.11 -18.79 -10.56
N PRO A 188 3.16 -19.44 -11.75
CA PRO A 188 4.13 -20.52 -11.98
C PRO A 188 5.59 -20.10 -11.87
N GLN A 189 5.90 -18.83 -12.17
CA GLN A 189 7.25 -18.30 -12.04
C GLN A 189 7.67 -18.03 -10.60
N LEU A 190 6.70 -17.67 -9.74
CA LEU A 190 6.96 -17.30 -8.34
C LEU A 190 6.90 -18.50 -7.38
N LEU A 191 6.03 -19.49 -7.63
CA LEU A 191 5.82 -20.63 -6.77
C LEU A 191 7.11 -21.35 -6.34
N PRO A 192 8.10 -21.62 -7.22
CA PRO A 192 9.34 -22.28 -6.83
C PRO A 192 10.17 -21.51 -5.82
N TYR A 193 9.88 -20.21 -5.64
CA TYR A 193 10.65 -19.30 -4.79
C TYR A 193 9.87 -18.81 -3.56
N MET A 194 8.70 -19.37 -3.28
CA MET A 194 7.82 -18.91 -2.20
C MET A 194 8.49 -18.97 -0.81
N GLU A 195 9.34 -19.98 -0.58
CA GLU A 195 10.03 -20.18 0.70
C GLU A 195 11.45 -19.59 0.74
N TYR A 196 11.89 -18.94 -0.35
CA TYR A 196 13.21 -18.33 -0.39
C TYR A 196 13.25 -17.02 0.38
N LYS A 197 14.40 -16.76 0.99
CA LYS A 197 14.62 -15.51 1.72
C LYS A 197 14.80 -14.34 0.77
N LEU A 198 14.47 -13.17 1.26
CA LEU A 198 14.79 -11.89 0.64
C LEU A 198 16.15 -11.40 1.14
N PRO A 199 16.86 -10.54 0.37
CA PRO A 199 18.20 -10.08 0.73
C PRO A 199 18.26 -9.45 2.13
N ALA A 200 19.21 -9.88 2.93
CA ALA A 200 19.47 -9.36 4.27
C ALA A 200 20.93 -8.88 4.36
N TRP A 201 21.20 -7.68 3.85
CA TRP A 201 22.55 -7.11 3.77
C TRP A 201 22.91 -6.39 5.08
N SER A 202 23.50 -7.13 6.02
CA SER A 202 23.88 -6.59 7.33
C SER A 202 24.84 -5.40 7.23
N ASP A 203 25.74 -5.42 6.25
CA ASP A 203 26.78 -4.41 6.07
C ASP A 203 26.28 -3.09 5.47
N LEU A 204 25.06 -3.10 4.91
CA LEU A 204 24.41 -1.91 4.36
C LEU A 204 23.34 -1.32 5.30
N GLN A 205 23.13 -1.93 6.45
CA GLN A 205 22.13 -1.48 7.39
C GLN A 205 22.66 -0.34 8.26
N ALA A 206 22.14 0.87 8.07
CA ALA A 206 22.42 1.99 8.98
C ALA A 206 21.56 1.88 10.26
N ASP A 207 22.03 2.48 11.34
CA ASP A 207 21.26 2.55 12.59
C ASP A 207 19.91 3.25 12.35
N GLY A 208 18.81 2.57 12.71
CA GLY A 208 17.45 3.08 12.52
C GLY A 208 16.88 2.95 11.11
N ALA A 209 17.61 2.32 10.18
CA ALA A 209 17.10 1.97 8.85
C ALA A 209 16.26 0.68 8.88
N PRO A 210 15.38 0.46 7.87
CA PRO A 210 14.70 -0.82 7.70
C PRO A 210 15.70 -1.95 7.59
N VAL A 211 15.33 -3.13 8.04
CA VAL A 211 16.03 -4.35 7.65
C VAL A 211 15.91 -4.50 6.13
N THR A 212 17.01 -4.78 5.45
CA THR A 212 17.02 -4.76 3.97
C THR A 212 16.01 -5.72 3.33
N SER A 213 15.64 -6.82 4.02
CA SER A 213 14.56 -7.71 3.59
C SER A 213 13.17 -7.04 3.55
N GLU A 214 12.96 -5.96 4.32
CA GLU A 214 11.72 -5.17 4.30
C GLU A 214 11.64 -4.22 3.08
N LEU A 215 12.68 -4.13 2.27
CA LEU A 215 12.68 -3.34 1.03
C LEU A 215 12.03 -4.06 -0.15
N PHE A 216 11.70 -5.33 0.01
CA PHE A 216 11.19 -6.18 -1.05
C PHE A 216 9.84 -6.79 -0.66
N PRO A 217 8.85 -6.80 -1.58
CA PRO A 217 7.59 -7.51 -1.34
C PRO A 217 7.84 -9.02 -1.19
N PRO A 218 7.37 -9.68 -0.14
CA PRO A 218 7.46 -11.13 -0.03
C PRO A 218 6.73 -11.83 -1.16
N ILE A 219 7.37 -12.81 -1.80
CA ILE A 219 6.76 -13.59 -2.91
C ILE A 219 5.44 -14.22 -2.45
N GLN A 220 5.38 -14.72 -1.24
CA GLN A 220 4.17 -15.30 -0.68
C GLN A 220 2.99 -14.32 -0.67
N LEU A 221 3.21 -13.04 -0.33
CA LEU A 221 2.13 -12.03 -0.36
C LEU A 221 1.73 -11.65 -1.78
N ILE A 222 2.67 -11.59 -2.71
CA ILE A 222 2.36 -11.37 -4.13
C ILE A 222 1.54 -12.54 -4.67
N LEU A 223 1.89 -13.77 -4.34
CA LEU A 223 1.10 -14.96 -4.72
C LEU A 223 -0.30 -14.89 -4.14
N GLY A 224 -0.45 -14.52 -2.86
CA GLY A 224 -1.76 -14.31 -2.24
C GLY A 224 -2.61 -13.29 -3.01
N ASP A 225 -2.02 -12.16 -3.38
CA ASP A 225 -2.69 -11.12 -4.16
C ASP A 225 -3.06 -11.61 -5.57
N LEU A 226 -2.17 -12.29 -6.27
CA LEU A 226 -2.44 -12.84 -7.60
C LEU A 226 -3.54 -13.89 -7.57
N TYR A 227 -3.56 -14.80 -6.58
CA TYR A 227 -4.65 -15.75 -6.38
C TYR A 227 -5.98 -15.05 -6.08
N LEU A 228 -5.96 -14.01 -5.24
CA LEU A 228 -7.16 -13.23 -4.91
C LEU A 228 -7.75 -12.54 -6.15
N TRP A 229 -6.90 -11.94 -6.99
CA TRP A 229 -7.32 -11.33 -8.25
C TRP A 229 -7.78 -12.34 -9.30
N LEU A 230 -7.16 -13.51 -9.34
CA LEU A 230 -7.55 -14.60 -10.23
C LEU A 230 -8.92 -15.19 -9.87
N GLY A 231 -9.32 -15.09 -8.59
CA GLY A 231 -10.51 -15.71 -8.04
C GLY A 231 -10.26 -17.14 -7.49
N ASP A 232 -9.00 -17.50 -7.34
CA ASP A 232 -8.58 -18.73 -6.66
C ASP A 232 -8.52 -18.48 -5.14
N TYR A 233 -9.70 -18.32 -4.55
CA TYR A 233 -9.82 -17.93 -3.15
C TYR A 233 -9.32 -18.98 -2.16
N GLN A 234 -9.34 -20.25 -2.55
CA GLN A 234 -8.77 -21.32 -1.72
C GLN A 234 -7.25 -21.13 -1.55
N ASN A 235 -6.52 -20.93 -2.65
CA ASN A 235 -5.08 -20.72 -2.60
C ASN A 235 -4.74 -19.34 -2.03
N ALA A 236 -5.52 -18.29 -2.30
CA ALA A 236 -5.35 -16.98 -1.67
C ALA A 236 -5.44 -17.08 -0.14
N TRP A 237 -6.51 -17.73 0.38
CA TRP A 237 -6.69 -17.94 1.82
C TRP A 237 -5.53 -18.71 2.45
N LEU A 238 -5.15 -19.85 1.86
CA LEU A 238 -4.07 -20.67 2.38
C LEU A 238 -2.75 -19.90 2.43
N THR A 239 -2.44 -19.16 1.36
CA THR A 239 -1.19 -18.41 1.25
C THR A 239 -1.10 -17.29 2.31
N TYR A 240 -2.17 -16.52 2.51
CA TYR A 240 -2.19 -15.49 3.55
C TYR A 240 -2.18 -16.08 4.96
N ARG A 241 -2.98 -17.15 5.20
CA ARG A 241 -2.99 -17.85 6.47
C ARG A 241 -1.60 -18.35 6.85
N ASP A 242 -0.92 -19.02 5.92
CA ASP A 242 0.40 -19.61 6.17
C ASP A 242 1.44 -18.50 6.40
N PHE A 243 1.39 -17.40 5.64
CA PHE A 243 2.22 -16.22 5.94
C PHE A 243 1.99 -15.69 7.36
N ILE A 244 0.73 -15.59 7.78
CA ILE A 244 0.37 -15.16 9.13
C ILE A 244 0.91 -16.14 10.19
N THR A 245 0.78 -17.45 9.98
CA THR A 245 1.20 -18.47 10.93
C THR A 245 2.71 -18.61 11.04
N ASP A 246 3.42 -18.47 9.93
CA ASP A 246 4.88 -18.60 9.88
C ASP A 246 5.60 -17.34 10.39
N ASN A 247 4.90 -16.21 10.46
CA ASN A 247 5.42 -14.95 10.97
C ASN A 247 4.68 -14.44 12.23
N PRO A 248 4.51 -15.25 13.29
CA PRO A 248 3.66 -14.90 14.43
C PRO A 248 4.15 -13.66 15.19
N ASN A 249 5.46 -13.40 15.19
CA ASN A 249 6.04 -12.20 15.83
C ASN A 249 5.85 -10.93 14.99
N SER A 250 5.51 -11.10 13.74
CA SER A 250 5.29 -10.00 12.80
C SER A 250 3.84 -9.56 12.74
N LEU A 251 2.93 -10.20 13.45
CA LEU A 251 1.52 -9.85 13.45
C LEU A 251 1.21 -8.86 14.56
N MET A 252 0.06 -8.27 14.45
CA MET A 252 -0.50 -7.37 15.44
C MET A 252 -0.48 -8.02 16.82
N ARG A 253 0.65 -8.00 17.49
CA ARG A 253 0.64 -8.16 18.92
C ARG A 253 -0.10 -6.95 19.47
N ALA A 254 -1.27 -7.17 20.04
CA ALA A 254 -1.59 -6.35 21.17
C ALA A 254 -0.41 -6.51 22.11
N GLN A 255 0.24 -5.44 22.44
CA GLN A 255 1.33 -5.51 23.41
C GLN A 255 0.73 -6.16 24.67
N THR A 256 1.10 -7.41 24.90
CA THR A 256 0.77 -8.07 26.15
C THR A 256 1.50 -7.30 27.23
N GLY A 257 0.81 -6.95 28.29
CA GLY A 257 1.20 -6.02 29.32
C GLY A 257 2.46 -6.27 30.14
N SER A 258 3.47 -6.93 29.59
CA SER A 258 4.80 -6.93 30.18
C SER A 258 5.66 -5.75 29.69
N GLU A 259 5.27 -5.09 28.61
CA GLU A 259 5.81 -3.78 28.25
C GLU A 259 4.76 -2.73 28.63
N THR A 260 4.74 -2.35 29.90
CA THR A 260 4.05 -1.18 30.40
C THR A 260 4.68 0.08 29.82
N THR A 261 4.47 0.30 28.56
CA THR A 261 4.52 1.64 28.01
C THR A 261 3.28 2.35 28.52
N THR A 262 3.49 3.24 29.46
CA THR A 262 2.47 4.11 30.01
C THR A 262 2.00 5.02 28.88
N PHE A 263 0.91 4.65 28.21
CA PHE A 263 0.32 5.49 27.20
C PHE A 263 -0.51 6.56 27.89
N THR A 264 -0.15 7.79 27.60
CA THR A 264 -1.00 8.93 27.91
C THR A 264 -2.07 8.98 26.81
N GLY A 265 -3.13 8.24 26.98
CA GLY A 265 -4.28 8.30 26.08
C GLY A 265 -4.98 9.66 26.25
N TYR A 266 -5.18 10.36 25.15
CA TYR A 266 -5.98 11.58 25.14
C TYR A 266 -7.44 11.20 24.87
N MET A 267 -8.29 11.33 25.87
CA MET A 267 -9.74 11.21 25.66
C MET A 267 -10.34 12.60 25.49
N PRO A 268 -11.00 12.89 24.36
CA PRO A 268 -11.81 14.09 24.28
C PRO A 268 -12.98 13.94 25.25
N LEU A 269 -12.95 14.70 26.32
CA LEU A 269 -14.13 14.92 27.13
C LEU A 269 -15.04 15.87 26.35
N GLY A 270 -16.35 15.62 26.33
CA GLY A 270 -17.35 16.39 25.57
C GLY A 270 -17.40 17.92 25.80
N ASN A 271 -16.48 18.45 26.59
CA ASN A 271 -16.28 19.86 26.88
C ASN A 271 -14.94 20.40 26.32
N GLY A 272 -14.30 19.71 25.40
CA GLY A 272 -13.00 20.09 24.83
C GLY A 272 -11.79 19.81 25.75
N GLN A 273 -12.00 19.26 26.95
CA GLN A 273 -10.90 18.85 27.80
C GLN A 273 -10.41 17.45 27.43
N VAL A 274 -9.12 17.26 27.56
CA VAL A 274 -8.44 15.99 27.31
C VAL A 274 -8.01 15.40 28.64
N LYS A 275 -8.46 14.17 28.94
CA LYS A 275 -8.01 13.43 30.11
C LYS A 275 -6.92 12.45 29.74
N THR A 276 -5.81 12.49 30.47
CA THR A 276 -4.75 11.49 30.39
C THR A 276 -5.04 10.35 31.38
N ASP A 277 -5.10 9.11 30.89
CA ASP A 277 -5.20 7.93 31.75
C ASP A 277 -4.00 7.02 31.54
N ASN A 278 -3.22 6.86 32.59
CA ASN A 278 -1.97 6.08 32.58
C ASN A 278 -2.19 4.56 32.68
N ARG A 279 -3.44 4.09 32.69
CA ARG A 279 -3.81 2.68 32.93
C ARG A 279 -4.20 1.92 31.68
N MET A 280 -3.98 2.51 30.52
CA MET A 280 -4.46 1.95 29.27
C MET A 280 -3.40 1.10 28.62
N THR A 281 -3.43 -0.16 28.92
CA THR A 281 -2.60 -1.17 28.26
C THR A 281 -3.28 -1.64 26.98
N GLY A 282 -2.58 -1.56 25.86
CA GLY A 282 -2.94 -2.23 24.61
C GLY A 282 -3.94 -1.52 23.69
N ARG A 283 -4.76 -0.59 24.17
CA ARG A 283 -5.78 0.10 23.38
C ARG A 283 -5.40 1.48 22.90
N SER A 284 -4.50 2.12 23.59
CA SER A 284 -3.89 3.37 23.16
C SER A 284 -2.87 3.19 22.02
N PHE A 285 -2.88 2.01 21.39
CA PHE A 285 -2.08 1.73 20.21
C PHE A 285 -2.26 2.80 19.13
N ILE A 286 -3.49 3.24 18.92
CA ILE A 286 -3.81 4.27 17.93
C ILE A 286 -3.23 5.62 18.33
N ALA A 287 -3.33 6.01 19.62
CA ALA A 287 -2.97 7.34 20.06
C ALA A 287 -1.49 7.68 19.92
N THR A 288 -0.62 6.71 20.14
CA THR A 288 0.83 6.97 20.25
C THR A 288 1.66 6.19 19.25
N ASN A 289 1.23 4.99 18.91
CA ASN A 289 2.03 4.09 18.11
C ASN A 289 1.56 4.00 16.66
N PHE A 290 0.27 4.23 16.39
CA PHE A 290 -0.23 4.08 15.05
C PHE A 290 0.43 5.05 14.05
N PRO A 291 0.58 6.36 14.33
CA PRO A 291 1.38 7.23 13.49
C PRO A 291 2.84 6.79 13.38
N SER A 292 3.45 6.34 14.47
CA SER A 292 4.82 5.83 14.47
C SER A 292 4.95 4.49 13.77
N TYR A 293 3.97 3.63 13.86
CA TYR A 293 3.94 2.33 13.17
C TYR A 293 3.69 2.46 11.68
N VAL A 294 2.87 3.40 11.27
CA VAL A 294 2.55 3.63 9.87
C VAL A 294 3.56 4.56 9.21
N ASN A 295 4.13 5.51 9.95
CA ASN A 295 5.05 6.52 9.43
C ASN A 295 6.54 6.23 9.69
N GLY A 296 6.86 5.12 10.28
CA GLY A 296 8.21 4.56 10.20
C GLY A 296 9.29 5.10 11.13
N LEU A 297 8.96 5.79 12.23
CA LEU A 297 10.05 6.44 12.96
C LEU A 297 10.70 5.64 14.09
N ASN A 298 10.04 4.68 14.76
CA ASN A 298 10.70 3.93 15.84
C ASN A 298 10.14 2.54 16.16
N GLY A 299 9.10 2.08 15.50
CA GLY A 299 8.44 0.81 15.84
C GLY A 299 8.19 -0.11 14.67
N ILE A 300 8.28 0.40 13.45
CA ILE A 300 7.99 -0.34 12.22
C ILE A 300 9.20 -1.13 11.76
N LEU A 301 10.38 -0.60 12.02
CA LEU A 301 11.63 -1.09 11.49
C LEU A 301 12.29 -2.08 12.44
N GLY A 302 12.93 -3.08 11.89
CA GLY A 302 13.71 -4.05 12.65
C GLY A 302 12.98 -5.34 13.02
N GLY A 303 12.02 -5.80 12.20
CA GLY A 303 11.36 -7.10 12.34
C GLY A 303 10.40 -7.22 13.52
N LYS A 304 10.16 -6.15 14.26
CA LYS A 304 9.22 -6.10 15.40
C LYS A 304 8.00 -5.23 15.13
N GLY A 305 8.02 -4.44 14.09
CA GLY A 305 6.96 -3.52 13.72
C GLY A 305 5.85 -4.17 12.90
N GLU A 306 4.95 -3.36 12.38
CA GLU A 306 3.84 -3.79 11.54
C GLU A 306 4.16 -3.80 10.04
N ALA A 307 5.15 -3.02 9.60
CA ALA A 307 5.56 -2.98 8.21
C ALA A 307 6.18 -4.31 7.77
N ILE A 308 5.86 -4.71 6.56
CA ILE A 308 6.41 -5.89 5.90
C ILE A 308 7.25 -5.45 4.71
N THR A 309 6.75 -4.46 3.96
CA THR A 309 7.47 -3.89 2.82
C THR A 309 7.35 -2.38 2.83
N VAL A 310 8.50 -1.72 2.77
CA VAL A 310 8.60 -0.26 2.74
C VAL A 310 9.50 0.20 1.59
N VAL A 311 9.20 1.37 1.06
CA VAL A 311 10.07 2.06 0.09
C VAL A 311 10.69 3.26 0.80
N PRO A 312 12.01 3.27 1.03
CA PRO A 312 12.70 4.38 1.65
C PRO A 312 12.59 5.65 0.79
N MET A 313 12.36 6.79 1.42
CA MET A 313 12.34 8.09 0.78
C MET A 313 13.35 9.01 1.44
N GLN A 314 13.86 9.99 0.71
CA GLN A 314 14.88 10.90 1.21
C GLN A 314 14.27 12.20 1.75
N GLU A 315 15.05 12.91 2.55
CA GLU A 315 14.65 14.21 3.11
C GLU A 315 14.97 15.37 2.16
N SER A 316 15.92 15.18 1.27
CA SER A 316 16.32 16.19 0.27
C SER A 316 16.57 15.54 -1.10
N THR A 317 16.39 16.34 -2.14
CA THR A 317 16.66 15.90 -3.52
C THR A 317 18.16 15.72 -3.81
N GLU A 318 19.02 16.25 -2.96
CA GLU A 318 20.47 16.03 -3.04
C GLU A 318 20.84 14.60 -2.61
N ASP A 319 20.05 14.04 -1.70
CA ASP A 319 20.26 12.69 -1.17
C ASP A 319 19.53 11.61 -1.97
N GLY A 320 18.58 12.00 -2.82
CA GLY A 320 17.82 11.07 -3.67
C GLY A 320 16.37 11.47 -3.89
N THR A 321 15.44 10.49 -3.88
CA THR A 321 14.01 10.70 -4.15
C THR A 321 13.28 11.19 -2.91
N VAL A 322 12.69 12.36 -3.01
CA VAL A 322 11.79 12.93 -1.99
C VAL A 322 10.36 12.64 -2.38
N SER A 323 9.56 12.15 -1.44
CA SER A 323 8.12 11.96 -1.67
C SER A 323 7.37 13.29 -1.69
N GLU A 324 6.51 13.48 -2.70
CA GLU A 324 5.57 14.62 -2.74
C GLU A 324 4.31 14.39 -1.88
N VAL A 325 4.01 13.13 -1.52
CA VAL A 325 2.77 12.75 -0.83
C VAL A 325 2.51 13.57 0.44
N PRO A 326 3.49 13.78 1.35
CA PRO A 326 3.22 14.60 2.55
C PRO A 326 2.75 16.01 2.23
N GLY A 327 3.36 16.65 1.23
CA GLY A 327 3.04 18.04 0.83
C GLY A 327 1.68 18.17 0.14
N LEU A 328 1.14 17.07 -0.41
CA LEU A 328 -0.20 17.08 -1.00
C LEU A 328 -1.29 17.21 0.07
N PHE A 329 -1.05 16.69 1.28
CA PHE A 329 -2.03 16.61 2.36
C PHE A 329 -1.78 17.60 3.51
N MET A 330 -0.56 18.10 3.64
CA MET A 330 -0.16 18.93 4.78
C MET A 330 0.42 20.26 4.34
N SER A 331 -0.11 21.37 4.91
CA SER A 331 0.46 22.72 4.80
C SER A 331 -0.06 23.59 5.92
N ARG A 332 0.81 24.31 6.62
CA ARG A 332 0.40 25.32 7.60
C ARG A 332 -0.13 26.60 6.97
N GLN A 333 0.12 26.80 5.68
CA GLN A 333 -0.32 27.99 4.96
C GLN A 333 -1.59 27.75 4.14
N ASN A 334 -2.30 26.63 4.38
CA ASN A 334 -3.51 26.25 3.64
C ASN A 334 -3.25 26.13 2.11
N THR A 335 -2.09 25.61 1.72
CA THR A 335 -1.71 25.40 0.32
C THR A 335 -1.70 23.92 -0.09
N HIS A 336 -2.06 23.02 0.81
CA HIS A 336 -2.21 21.60 0.51
C HIS A 336 -3.29 21.39 -0.55
N GLN A 337 -3.19 20.29 -1.28
CA GLN A 337 -3.98 20.05 -2.48
C GLN A 337 -5.09 19.01 -2.31
N LEU A 338 -5.01 18.17 -1.28
CA LEU A 338 -5.92 17.06 -1.04
C LEU A 338 -6.41 17.09 0.41
N ASN A 339 -7.68 16.75 0.59
CA ASN A 339 -8.33 16.64 1.89
C ASN A 339 -8.86 15.22 2.11
N GLY A 340 -9.20 14.89 3.34
CA GLY A 340 -10.08 13.76 3.62
C GLY A 340 -11.48 14.00 3.06
N SER A 341 -12.10 12.97 2.51
CA SER A 341 -13.46 13.08 1.97
C SER A 341 -14.50 13.16 3.08
N ALA A 342 -15.66 13.76 2.79
CA ALA A 342 -16.80 13.73 3.70
C ALA A 342 -17.29 12.29 3.94
N LEU A 343 -17.19 11.42 2.92
CA LEU A 343 -17.54 10.01 3.06
C LEU A 343 -16.64 9.30 4.09
N TRP A 344 -15.35 9.63 4.18
CA TRP A 344 -14.48 9.09 5.22
C TRP A 344 -14.93 9.50 6.63
N GLN A 345 -15.35 10.76 6.80
CA GLN A 345 -15.90 11.23 8.07
C GLN A 345 -17.22 10.51 8.41
N GLU A 346 -18.14 10.39 7.45
CA GLU A 346 -19.40 9.66 7.63
C GLU A 346 -19.15 8.18 7.98
N LEU A 347 -18.25 7.50 7.28
CA LEU A 347 -17.88 6.12 7.55
C LEU A 347 -17.29 5.96 8.95
N SER A 348 -16.42 6.90 9.35
CA SER A 348 -15.82 6.89 10.69
C SER A 348 -16.87 7.10 11.79
N LEU A 349 -17.79 8.03 11.59
CA LEU A 349 -18.85 8.32 12.56
C LEU A 349 -19.88 7.18 12.68
N ALA A 350 -20.07 6.41 11.61
CA ALA A 350 -21.01 5.30 11.58
C ALA A 350 -20.51 4.03 12.32
N GLN A 351 -19.29 4.03 12.85
CA GLN A 351 -18.79 2.87 13.57
C GLN A 351 -19.35 2.80 15.00
N ASP A 352 -19.81 1.61 15.38
CA ASP A 352 -20.40 1.34 16.69
C ASP A 352 -19.36 0.77 17.66
N TYR A 353 -19.05 1.52 18.70
CA TYR A 353 -18.19 1.08 19.79
C TYR A 353 -18.93 1.21 21.13
N VAL A 354 -18.79 0.21 22.00
CA VAL A 354 -19.44 0.25 23.32
C VAL A 354 -18.74 1.27 24.19
N LEU A 355 -19.54 2.15 24.72
CA LEU A 355 -19.20 2.88 25.93
C LEU A 355 -19.34 1.94 27.11
N GLY A 356 -18.29 1.79 27.93
CA GLY A 356 -18.35 0.93 29.10
C GLY A 356 -19.59 1.23 29.94
N ALA A 357 -20.39 0.22 30.22
CA ALA A 357 -21.56 0.38 31.08
C ALA A 357 -21.14 0.87 32.45
N GLN A 358 -21.82 1.90 32.98
CA GLN A 358 -21.61 2.37 34.34
C GLN A 358 -21.70 1.20 35.31
N GLY A 359 -20.66 0.98 36.09
CA GLY A 359 -20.72 0.14 37.27
C GLY A 359 -20.39 -1.35 37.06
N GLN A 360 -20.04 -1.80 35.90
CA GLN A 360 -19.55 -3.18 35.72
C GLN A 360 -18.02 -3.20 35.80
N PRO A 361 -17.41 -3.92 36.74
CA PRO A 361 -15.97 -4.13 36.74
C PRO A 361 -15.61 -5.17 35.69
N THR A 362 -15.24 -4.72 34.53
CA THR A 362 -14.62 -5.57 33.53
C THR A 362 -13.13 -5.59 33.82
N GLY A 363 -12.63 -6.70 34.37
CA GLY A 363 -11.20 -6.99 34.46
C GLY A 363 -10.36 -5.94 35.21
N GLY A 364 -10.82 -5.43 36.38
CA GLY A 364 -10.01 -4.57 37.23
C GLY A 364 -9.94 -3.09 36.87
N VAL A 365 -10.58 -2.67 35.81
CA VAL A 365 -10.71 -1.26 35.42
C VAL A 365 -11.98 -0.69 36.00
N ARG A 366 -11.86 0.14 37.02
CA ARG A 366 -13.01 0.80 37.66
C ARG A 366 -13.62 1.83 36.73
N GLY A 367 -14.92 1.64 36.47
CA GLY A 367 -15.94 2.56 36.01
C GLY A 367 -15.51 3.89 35.37
N TYR A 368 -15.39 3.89 34.05
CA TYR A 368 -15.38 5.12 33.31
C TYR A 368 -16.73 5.30 32.63
N SER A 369 -17.40 6.41 32.90
CA SER A 369 -18.49 6.89 32.06
C SER A 369 -17.87 7.61 30.86
N TYR A 370 -17.82 6.97 29.73
CA TYR A 370 -17.40 7.63 28.51
C TYR A 370 -18.58 8.40 27.91
N LEU A 371 -18.35 9.65 27.59
CA LEU A 371 -19.42 10.60 27.35
C LEU A 371 -19.95 10.61 25.91
N SER A 372 -19.48 9.87 25.01
CA SER A 372 -20.11 9.59 23.72
C SER A 372 -19.21 8.74 22.84
N ASN A 373 -19.79 7.80 22.18
CA ASN A 373 -19.17 7.19 21.02
C ASN A 373 -19.12 8.24 19.91
N LYS A 374 -17.92 8.57 19.43
CA LYS A 374 -17.70 9.46 18.31
C LYS A 374 -17.26 8.72 17.06
N GLY A 375 -17.54 7.43 16.99
CA GLY A 375 -17.16 6.60 15.88
C GLY A 375 -15.69 6.17 15.92
N ASP A 376 -15.13 5.95 14.75
CA ASP A 376 -13.75 5.48 14.60
C ASP A 376 -12.75 6.57 14.97
N GLN A 377 -11.87 6.27 15.90
CA GLN A 377 -10.91 7.23 16.42
C GLN A 377 -9.69 7.42 15.52
N ARG A 378 -9.46 6.54 14.53
CA ARG A 378 -8.31 6.65 13.61
C ARG A 378 -8.31 7.98 12.87
N ILE A 379 -9.46 8.47 12.46
CA ILE A 379 -9.58 9.76 11.77
C ILE A 379 -9.05 10.92 12.63
N ASN A 380 -9.29 10.89 13.95
CA ASN A 380 -8.87 11.95 14.87
C ASN A 380 -7.34 12.05 15.03
N TYR A 381 -6.59 11.04 14.57
CA TYR A 381 -5.13 11.05 14.59
C TYR A 381 -4.52 11.53 13.29
N TYR A 382 -5.26 11.43 12.21
CA TYR A 382 -4.78 11.83 10.89
C TYR A 382 -5.22 13.23 10.50
N VAL A 383 -6.43 13.63 10.89
CA VAL A 383 -7.00 14.93 10.56
C VAL A 383 -6.73 15.90 11.68
N ARG A 384 -6.12 17.02 11.37
CA ARG A 384 -5.87 18.14 12.29
C ARG A 384 -6.54 19.40 11.81
N GLU A 385 -7.23 20.07 12.70
CA GLU A 385 -7.66 21.44 12.52
C GLU A 385 -6.47 22.36 12.69
N MET A 386 -6.29 23.26 11.74
CA MET A 386 -5.26 24.28 11.74
C MET A 386 -5.87 25.65 11.48
N GLN A 387 -5.19 26.67 11.94
CA GLN A 387 -5.57 28.07 11.74
C GLN A 387 -4.36 28.87 11.27
N ASN A 388 -4.56 29.69 10.25
CA ASN A 388 -3.64 30.76 9.89
C ASN A 388 -4.31 32.14 10.15
N GLU A 389 -3.73 33.23 9.67
CA GLU A 389 -4.28 34.58 9.87
C GLU A 389 -5.61 34.81 9.14
N GLU A 390 -5.94 34.00 8.12
CA GLU A 390 -7.06 34.20 7.22
C GLU A 390 -8.16 33.15 7.39
N ASP A 391 -7.78 31.87 7.61
CA ASP A 391 -8.66 30.72 7.53
C ASP A 391 -8.45 29.71 8.67
N GLU A 392 -9.53 29.02 9.05
CA GLU A 392 -9.49 27.73 9.72
C GLU A 392 -9.63 26.62 8.66
N PHE A 393 -8.82 25.57 8.73
CA PHE A 393 -8.78 24.51 7.72
C PHE A 393 -8.27 23.20 8.31
N GLU A 394 -8.62 22.10 7.65
CA GLU A 394 -8.16 20.76 8.00
C GLU A 394 -6.97 20.35 7.13
N VAL A 395 -6.04 19.61 7.73
CA VAL A 395 -4.92 18.96 7.06
C VAL A 395 -4.81 17.52 7.49
N ILE A 396 -4.12 16.71 6.69
CA ILE A 396 -3.83 15.32 7.04
C ILE A 396 -2.33 15.19 7.28
N ASP A 397 -1.97 14.78 8.49
CA ASP A 397 -0.56 14.64 8.88
C ASP A 397 -0.08 13.18 9.01
N LYS A 398 -0.85 12.23 8.51
CA LYS A 398 -0.49 10.79 8.53
C LYS A 398 0.93 10.52 8.01
N PHE A 399 1.37 11.29 7.03
CA PHE A 399 2.65 11.11 6.36
C PHE A 399 3.76 12.04 6.86
N VAL A 400 3.47 12.92 7.80
CA VAL A 400 4.47 13.90 8.25
C VAL A 400 5.45 13.24 9.22
N GLY A 401 6.55 12.75 8.69
CA GLY A 401 7.67 12.25 9.50
C GLY A 401 8.53 13.38 10.05
N ARG A 402 8.85 14.38 9.22
CA ARG A 402 9.64 15.57 9.60
C ARG A 402 9.18 16.80 8.86
N THR A 403 9.32 17.94 9.51
CA THR A 403 9.08 19.25 8.93
C THR A 403 10.41 20.01 8.88
N ARG A 404 10.80 20.47 7.70
CA ARG A 404 11.95 21.36 7.50
C ARG A 404 11.44 22.73 7.15
N THR A 405 11.88 23.77 7.88
CA THR A 405 11.54 25.15 7.61
C THR A 405 12.76 25.88 7.06
N THR A 406 12.63 26.48 5.87
CA THR A 406 13.66 27.31 5.26
C THR A 406 13.04 28.67 4.94
N GLY A 407 13.33 29.67 5.78
CA GLY A 407 12.66 30.95 5.70
C GLY A 407 11.17 30.86 5.98
N THR A 408 10.33 31.26 5.03
CA THR A 408 8.87 31.12 5.09
C THR A 408 8.35 29.80 4.47
N SER A 409 9.23 29.02 3.84
CA SER A 409 8.86 27.77 3.18
C SER A 409 9.01 26.60 4.13
N GLU A 410 7.98 25.76 4.19
CA GLU A 410 7.97 24.51 4.92
C GLU A 410 7.98 23.35 3.94
N THR A 411 8.81 22.35 4.22
CA THR A 411 8.84 21.08 3.49
C THR A 411 8.48 19.96 4.45
N TYR A 412 7.54 19.14 4.04
CA TYR A 412 7.10 17.96 4.80
C TYR A 412 7.68 16.73 4.13
N THR A 413 8.36 15.90 4.89
CA THR A 413 9.02 14.72 4.37
C THR A 413 8.60 13.47 5.12
N ILE A 414 8.65 12.34 4.43
CA ILE A 414 8.43 11.02 4.98
C ILE A 414 9.67 10.16 4.70
N GLY A 415 10.08 9.36 5.70
CA GLY A 415 11.20 8.46 5.52
C GLY A 415 10.86 7.19 4.73
N TYR A 416 9.60 6.77 4.73
CA TYR A 416 9.17 5.51 4.09
C TYR A 416 7.73 5.56 3.63
N LEU A 417 7.47 5.00 2.44
CA LEU A 417 6.13 4.62 2.01
C LEU A 417 5.93 3.13 2.25
N THR A 418 4.81 2.75 2.84
CA THR A 418 4.50 1.36 3.17
C THR A 418 3.68 0.72 2.05
N LEU A 419 4.14 -0.41 1.50
CA LEU A 419 3.42 -1.18 0.48
C LEU A 419 2.64 -2.34 1.09
N TYR A 420 3.26 -3.05 2.03
CA TYR A 420 2.63 -4.13 2.78
C TYR A 420 2.84 -3.94 4.27
N ARG A 421 1.75 -4.10 5.02
CA ARG A 421 1.79 -4.19 6.46
C ARG A 421 0.77 -5.23 6.96
N ARG A 422 0.90 -5.62 8.19
CA ARG A 422 0.20 -6.77 8.77
C ARG A 422 -1.30 -6.66 8.73
N ALA A 423 -1.86 -5.51 9.09
CA ALA A 423 -3.29 -5.30 9.03
C ALA A 423 -3.85 -5.54 7.62
N LEU A 424 -3.14 -5.09 6.58
CA LEU A 424 -3.54 -5.35 5.20
C LEU A 424 -3.60 -6.85 4.89
N VAL A 425 -2.62 -7.63 5.37
CA VAL A 425 -2.60 -9.09 5.16
C VAL A 425 -3.78 -9.76 5.84
N TYR A 426 -4.13 -9.34 7.07
CA TYR A 426 -5.32 -9.85 7.77
C TYR A 426 -6.60 -9.55 7.00
N LEU A 427 -6.76 -8.33 6.52
CA LEU A 427 -7.95 -7.91 5.80
C LEU A 427 -8.09 -8.66 4.46
N ARG A 428 -6.98 -8.88 3.75
CA ARG A 428 -6.98 -9.71 2.53
C ARG A 428 -7.23 -11.18 2.81
N ALA A 429 -6.71 -11.72 3.91
CA ALA A 429 -7.03 -13.07 4.37
C ALA A 429 -8.52 -13.23 4.68
N ALA A 430 -9.11 -12.24 5.36
CA ALA A 430 -10.54 -12.22 5.64
C ALA A 430 -11.37 -12.14 4.34
N GLU A 431 -10.97 -11.31 3.39
CA GLU A 431 -11.62 -11.21 2.08
C GLU A 431 -11.56 -12.54 1.33
N ALA A 432 -10.38 -13.15 1.23
CA ALA A 432 -10.20 -14.44 0.56
C ALA A 432 -11.07 -15.54 1.19
N LEU A 433 -11.15 -15.58 2.53
CA LEU A 433 -11.96 -16.55 3.25
C LEU A 433 -13.47 -16.32 3.06
N ASN A 434 -13.92 -15.06 3.03
CA ASN A 434 -15.33 -14.74 2.76
C ASN A 434 -15.72 -15.09 1.32
N CYS A 435 -14.87 -14.80 0.34
CA CYS A 435 -15.10 -15.20 -1.04
C CYS A 435 -15.09 -16.74 -1.20
N LEU A 436 -14.26 -17.43 -0.46
CA LEU A 436 -14.26 -18.91 -0.40
C LEU A 436 -15.55 -19.43 0.25
N ALA A 437 -16.05 -18.75 1.29
CA ALA A 437 -17.34 -19.07 1.91
C ALA A 437 -18.49 -18.99 0.88
N GLU A 438 -18.50 -17.98 0.05
CA GLU A 438 -19.46 -17.82 -1.04
C GLU A 438 -19.36 -18.97 -2.05
N GLN A 439 -18.15 -19.25 -2.56
CA GLN A 439 -17.93 -20.33 -3.53
C GLN A 439 -18.34 -21.71 -3.02
N GLN A 440 -18.12 -21.97 -1.73
CA GLN A 440 -18.42 -23.26 -1.10
C GLN A 440 -19.81 -23.30 -0.43
N HIS A 441 -20.55 -22.20 -0.47
CA HIS A 441 -21.83 -22.04 0.22
C HIS A 441 -21.73 -22.39 1.72
N ASP A 442 -20.69 -21.90 2.38
CA ASP A 442 -20.32 -22.24 3.77
C ASP A 442 -20.38 -21.00 4.67
N GLY A 443 -21.52 -20.78 5.32
CA GLY A 443 -21.74 -19.66 6.23
C GLY A 443 -20.78 -19.65 7.44
N ALA A 444 -20.26 -20.81 7.87
CA ALA A 444 -19.30 -20.85 8.97
C ALA A 444 -17.97 -20.19 8.59
N LYS A 445 -17.54 -20.31 7.33
CA LYS A 445 -16.36 -19.58 6.83
C LYS A 445 -16.58 -18.07 6.77
N ALA A 446 -17.78 -17.62 6.42
CA ALA A 446 -18.10 -16.18 6.46
C ALA A 446 -18.02 -15.62 7.89
N VAL A 447 -18.56 -16.35 8.88
CA VAL A 447 -18.42 -16.00 10.30
C VAL A 447 -16.95 -15.97 10.72
N GLN A 448 -16.15 -16.94 10.25
CA GLN A 448 -14.72 -17.00 10.52
C GLN A 448 -13.97 -15.84 9.87
N ALA A 449 -14.31 -15.47 8.64
CA ALA A 449 -13.74 -14.29 7.94
C ALA A 449 -14.03 -12.99 8.70
N PHE A 450 -15.28 -12.84 9.16
CA PHE A 450 -15.65 -11.70 10.00
C PHE A 450 -14.89 -11.69 11.34
N GLY A 451 -14.66 -12.86 11.90
CA GLY A 451 -13.89 -13.01 13.13
C GLY A 451 -12.44 -12.55 12.99
N ILE A 452 -11.84 -12.66 11.79
CA ILE A 452 -10.49 -12.11 11.54
C ILE A 452 -10.48 -10.58 11.72
N LEU A 453 -11.55 -9.89 11.29
CA LEU A 453 -11.69 -8.45 11.50
C LEU A 453 -11.83 -8.12 12.98
N ARG A 454 -12.70 -8.86 13.68
CA ARG A 454 -13.10 -8.56 15.05
C ARG A 454 -12.10 -9.08 16.09
N ASP A 455 -11.73 -10.33 15.96
CA ASP A 455 -10.97 -11.07 16.98
C ASP A 455 -9.51 -11.35 16.54
N GLY A 456 -9.22 -11.20 15.25
CA GLY A 456 -7.89 -11.36 14.66
C GLY A 456 -7.28 -12.74 14.89
N PHE A 457 -6.35 -12.79 15.82
CA PHE A 457 -5.49 -13.93 16.09
C PHE A 457 -6.22 -15.19 16.59
N ASP A 458 -7.26 -15.02 17.41
CA ASP A 458 -7.95 -16.14 18.05
C ASP A 458 -8.59 -17.14 17.08
N ILE A 459 -8.92 -16.67 15.88
CA ILE A 459 -9.51 -17.53 14.84
C ILE A 459 -8.45 -18.35 14.13
N LEU A 460 -7.27 -17.80 13.93
CA LEU A 460 -6.17 -18.49 13.25
C LEU A 460 -5.45 -19.47 14.16
N PHE A 461 -5.51 -19.26 15.49
CA PHE A 461 -4.85 -20.09 16.49
C PHE A 461 -5.80 -20.57 17.60
N PRO A 462 -6.87 -21.33 17.29
CA PRO A 462 -7.92 -21.65 18.26
C PRO A 462 -7.45 -22.53 19.42
N ASN A 463 -6.31 -23.20 19.32
CA ASN A 463 -5.91 -24.26 20.25
C ASN A 463 -4.64 -23.97 21.06
N GLY A 464 -4.12 -22.78 21.06
CA GLY A 464 -2.80 -22.66 21.69
C GLY A 464 -2.34 -21.30 22.12
N SER A 465 -3.10 -20.27 21.88
CA SER A 465 -2.64 -18.98 22.29
C SER A 465 -2.97 -18.74 23.75
N ILE A 466 -1.93 -18.65 24.55
CA ILE A 466 -1.95 -18.08 25.91
C ILE A 466 -2.66 -16.71 25.96
N TYR A 467 -2.92 -16.13 24.82
CA TYR A 467 -3.55 -14.81 24.68
C TYR A 467 -5.07 -14.82 24.85
N LYS A 468 -5.73 -15.94 24.61
CA LYS A 468 -7.18 -16.02 24.67
C LYS A 468 -7.76 -15.78 26.08
N ALA A 469 -7.08 -16.29 27.10
CA ALA A 469 -7.52 -16.18 28.48
C ALA A 469 -7.19 -14.81 29.11
N GLU A 470 -6.08 -14.20 28.71
CA GLU A 470 -5.59 -12.94 29.28
C GLU A 470 -6.18 -11.70 28.61
N LEU A 471 -6.70 -11.84 27.39
CA LEU A 471 -7.15 -10.73 26.56
C LEU A 471 -8.66 -10.65 26.40
N GLN A 472 -9.42 -11.58 26.96
CA GLN A 472 -10.86 -11.38 27.13
C GLN A 472 -11.10 -10.34 28.24
N PRO A 473 -11.83 -9.28 27.96
CA PRO A 473 -12.77 -9.03 26.86
C PRO A 473 -12.19 -8.20 25.69
N TYR A 474 -10.89 -8.22 25.50
CA TYR A 474 -10.22 -7.35 24.54
C TYR A 474 -10.13 -8.02 23.18
N THR A 475 -10.79 -7.45 22.19
CA THR A 475 -10.67 -7.87 20.80
C THR A 475 -9.32 -7.43 20.25
N LEU A 476 -8.64 -8.33 19.53
CA LEU A 476 -7.34 -8.08 18.92
C LEU A 476 -7.44 -7.90 17.39
N GLY A 477 -8.64 -7.86 16.85
CA GLY A 477 -8.88 -7.68 15.45
C GLY A 477 -8.55 -6.27 14.98
N VAL A 478 -8.45 -6.12 13.67
CA VAL A 478 -8.15 -4.84 13.02
C VAL A 478 -9.19 -3.78 13.40
N HIS A 479 -10.46 -4.15 13.44
CA HIS A 479 -11.55 -3.22 13.75
C HIS A 479 -11.44 -2.62 15.17
N ALA A 480 -10.95 -3.39 16.13
CA ALA A 480 -10.77 -2.91 17.50
C ALA A 480 -9.79 -1.74 17.62
N ARG A 481 -8.94 -1.52 16.64
CA ARG A 481 -8.02 -0.36 16.59
C ARG A 481 -8.75 0.97 16.50
N GLY A 482 -9.90 0.98 15.82
CA GLY A 482 -10.74 2.17 15.72
C GLY A 482 -11.41 2.59 17.01
N CYS A 483 -11.46 1.71 18.00
CA CYS A 483 -12.13 1.98 19.28
C CYS A 483 -11.39 3.00 20.17
N GLY A 484 -10.08 3.15 19.99
CA GLY A 484 -9.28 3.87 20.99
C GLY A 484 -9.41 3.21 22.35
N ASP A 485 -10.05 3.92 23.28
CA ASP A 485 -10.27 3.48 24.67
C ASP A 485 -11.59 2.77 24.92
N VAL A 486 -12.46 2.74 23.93
CA VAL A 486 -13.79 2.12 24.02
C VAL A 486 -13.74 0.66 23.64
N TYR A 487 -14.70 -0.09 24.17
CA TYR A 487 -14.83 -1.50 23.82
C TYR A 487 -15.65 -1.65 22.56
N LEU A 488 -15.23 -2.59 21.72
CA LEU A 488 -16.06 -3.01 20.62
C LEU A 488 -17.37 -3.62 21.13
N ASP A 489 -18.51 -3.16 20.59
CA ASP A 489 -19.81 -3.75 20.88
C ASP A 489 -19.96 -5.09 20.13
N THR A 490 -19.57 -6.17 20.80
CA THR A 490 -19.69 -7.52 20.23
C THR A 490 -21.14 -7.97 20.04
N ALA A 491 -22.12 -7.26 20.59
CA ALA A 491 -23.54 -7.53 20.32
C ALA A 491 -23.99 -6.91 18.99
N LYS A 492 -23.39 -5.79 18.59
CA LYS A 492 -23.68 -5.11 17.33
C LYS A 492 -22.68 -5.44 16.23
N TYR A 493 -21.40 -5.68 16.57
CA TYR A 493 -20.38 -6.08 15.60
C TYR A 493 -20.25 -7.61 15.55
N VAL A 494 -21.22 -8.24 14.91
CA VAL A 494 -21.36 -9.70 14.85
C VAL A 494 -22.16 -10.12 13.61
N VAL A 495 -21.93 -11.33 13.13
CA VAL A 495 -22.71 -11.94 12.05
C VAL A 495 -23.94 -12.62 12.66
N LYS A 496 -25.08 -11.95 12.62
CA LYS A 496 -26.40 -12.46 13.04
C LYS A 496 -27.49 -11.85 12.19
N ASP A 497 -28.54 -12.58 11.89
CA ASP A 497 -29.62 -12.13 11.00
C ASP A 497 -30.22 -10.79 11.45
N ALA A 498 -30.45 -10.58 12.75
CA ALA A 498 -30.98 -9.33 13.26
C ALA A 498 -30.02 -8.12 13.00
N VAL A 499 -28.71 -8.33 13.08
CA VAL A 499 -27.71 -7.28 12.80
C VAL A 499 -27.59 -7.01 11.32
N ILE A 500 -27.66 -8.06 10.51
CA ILE A 500 -27.65 -7.97 9.03
C ILE A 500 -28.90 -7.26 8.54
N ALA A 501 -30.07 -7.61 9.10
CA ALA A 501 -31.33 -6.97 8.80
C ALA A 501 -31.30 -5.46 9.10
N GLU A 502 -30.82 -5.08 10.28
CA GLU A 502 -30.63 -3.68 10.66
C GLU A 502 -29.67 -2.95 9.72
N PHE A 503 -28.55 -3.59 9.35
CA PHE A 503 -27.53 -3.01 8.48
C PHE A 503 -28.07 -2.70 7.06
N TYR A 504 -28.94 -3.57 6.52
CA TYR A 504 -29.53 -3.41 5.19
C TYR A 504 -30.94 -2.83 5.20
N GLY A 505 -31.52 -2.51 6.35
CA GLY A 505 -32.90 -2.03 6.47
C GLY A 505 -33.93 -3.06 5.98
N LYS A 506 -33.73 -4.35 6.30
CA LYS A 506 -34.60 -5.49 5.94
C LYS A 506 -35.32 -6.04 7.17
N GLU A 507 -36.35 -6.86 6.93
CA GLU A 507 -36.91 -7.71 7.98
C GLU A 507 -35.97 -8.90 8.25
N VAL A 508 -35.96 -9.40 9.47
CA VAL A 508 -35.03 -10.50 9.89
C VAL A 508 -35.29 -11.78 9.09
N GLU A 509 -36.55 -12.04 8.78
CA GLU A 509 -37.01 -13.22 8.02
C GLU A 509 -36.57 -13.19 6.55
N ASP A 510 -36.24 -12.01 6.02
CA ASP A 510 -35.78 -11.81 4.64
C ASP A 510 -34.26 -11.94 4.48
N VAL A 511 -33.52 -12.09 5.60
CA VAL A 511 -32.07 -12.27 5.57
C VAL A 511 -31.72 -13.67 5.04
N ASN A 512 -30.86 -13.71 4.06
CA ASN A 512 -30.43 -14.95 3.42
C ASN A 512 -28.90 -15.10 3.39
N PHE A 513 -28.42 -16.22 2.85
CA PHE A 513 -26.99 -16.50 2.77
C PHE A 513 -26.20 -15.42 2.02
N THR A 514 -26.73 -14.93 0.91
CA THR A 514 -26.09 -13.87 0.12
C THR A 514 -25.95 -12.57 0.93
N ASP A 515 -26.98 -12.21 1.72
CA ASP A 515 -26.92 -11.06 2.63
C ASP A 515 -25.81 -11.24 3.68
N THR A 516 -25.62 -12.45 4.19
CA THR A 516 -24.53 -12.76 5.13
C THR A 516 -23.17 -12.56 4.48
N ILE A 517 -22.95 -13.08 3.27
CA ILE A 517 -21.70 -12.91 2.53
C ILE A 517 -21.44 -11.44 2.24
N HIS A 518 -22.45 -10.73 1.74
CA HIS A 518 -22.34 -9.30 1.42
C HIS A 518 -22.10 -8.45 2.65
N TYR A 519 -22.74 -8.75 3.78
CA TYR A 519 -22.50 -8.06 5.05
C TYR A 519 -21.02 -8.17 5.48
N VAL A 520 -20.47 -9.38 5.47
CA VAL A 520 -19.07 -9.61 5.82
C VAL A 520 -18.16 -8.89 4.83
N GLU A 521 -18.46 -8.93 3.54
CA GLU A 521 -17.70 -8.24 2.51
C GLU A 521 -17.73 -6.72 2.68
N ASP A 522 -18.90 -6.13 2.98
CA ASP A 522 -19.04 -4.70 3.22
C ASP A 522 -18.28 -4.26 4.48
N ARG A 523 -18.28 -5.08 5.54
CA ARG A 523 -17.47 -4.83 6.73
C ARG A 523 -15.97 -4.89 6.45
N ILE A 524 -15.51 -5.85 5.64
CA ILE A 524 -14.11 -5.92 5.19
C ILE A 524 -13.74 -4.69 4.34
N CYS A 525 -14.58 -4.30 3.40
CA CYS A 525 -14.36 -3.14 2.54
C CYS A 525 -14.29 -1.82 3.34
N ASN A 526 -15.16 -1.68 4.35
CA ASN A 526 -15.16 -0.54 5.24
C ASN A 526 -13.90 -0.53 6.14
N GLU A 527 -13.48 -1.71 6.61
CA GLU A 527 -12.28 -1.82 7.42
C GLU A 527 -11.01 -1.53 6.63
N LEU A 528 -10.92 -1.99 5.36
CA LEU A 528 -9.86 -1.58 4.44
C LEU A 528 -9.82 -0.06 4.27
N ALA A 529 -10.99 0.59 4.12
CA ALA A 529 -11.08 2.04 4.05
C ALA A 529 -10.54 2.73 5.30
N LEU A 530 -10.96 2.29 6.48
CA LEU A 530 -10.61 2.93 7.75
C LEU A 530 -9.16 2.66 8.19
N GLU A 531 -8.69 1.43 7.98
CA GLU A 531 -7.38 0.98 8.44
C GLU A 531 -6.27 1.41 7.49
N THR A 532 -6.47 1.24 6.17
CA THR A 532 -5.43 1.49 5.17
C THR A 532 -5.64 2.79 4.39
N THR A 533 -6.46 3.71 4.89
CA THR A 533 -6.64 5.04 4.31
C THR A 533 -5.32 5.70 4.00
N LEU A 534 -5.18 6.22 2.80
CA LEU A 534 -4.00 6.94 2.29
C LEU A 534 -2.75 6.05 2.06
N GLU A 535 -2.88 4.72 2.05
CA GLU A 535 -1.76 3.80 1.83
C GLU A 535 -1.68 3.25 0.40
N GLY A 536 -2.49 3.76 -0.52
CA GLY A 536 -2.42 3.43 -1.96
C GLY A 536 -3.28 2.26 -2.40
N ASN A 537 -4.01 1.61 -1.50
CA ASN A 537 -4.80 0.42 -1.83
C ASN A 537 -6.24 0.73 -2.27
N ARG A 538 -6.80 1.85 -1.85
CA ARG A 538 -8.24 2.05 -1.82
C ARG A 538 -8.95 1.86 -3.16
N PHE A 539 -8.46 2.47 -4.24
CA PHE A 539 -9.12 2.34 -5.53
C PHE A 539 -9.07 0.90 -6.07
N THR A 540 -7.94 0.24 -5.94
CA THR A 540 -7.78 -1.16 -6.39
C THR A 540 -8.61 -2.12 -5.55
N ASP A 541 -8.79 -1.88 -4.27
CA ASP A 541 -9.72 -2.63 -3.43
C ASP A 541 -11.16 -2.45 -3.93
N LEU A 542 -11.60 -1.21 -4.18
CA LEU A 542 -12.94 -0.95 -4.74
C LEU A 542 -13.15 -1.64 -6.09
N VAL A 543 -12.15 -1.64 -6.98
CA VAL A 543 -12.20 -2.37 -8.26
C VAL A 543 -12.40 -3.86 -8.02
N ARG A 544 -11.68 -4.46 -7.07
CA ARG A 544 -11.78 -5.89 -6.75
C ARG A 544 -13.16 -6.25 -6.21
N PHE A 545 -13.71 -5.45 -5.30
CA PHE A 545 -15.08 -5.63 -4.82
C PHE A 545 -16.11 -5.45 -5.95
N ALA A 546 -15.96 -4.42 -6.77
CA ALA A 546 -16.86 -4.15 -7.89
C ALA A 546 -16.82 -5.20 -9.01
N GLN A 547 -15.73 -5.96 -9.13
CA GLN A 547 -15.70 -7.11 -10.04
C GLN A 547 -16.69 -8.21 -9.63
N ARG A 548 -16.96 -8.36 -8.33
CA ARG A 548 -17.92 -9.33 -7.76
C ARG A 548 -19.31 -8.72 -7.63
N ARG A 549 -19.40 -7.52 -7.09
CA ARG A 549 -20.66 -6.84 -6.72
C ARG A 549 -21.28 -6.01 -7.86
N GLY A 550 -20.55 -5.80 -8.96
CA GLY A 550 -20.97 -4.94 -10.06
C GLY A 550 -20.40 -3.52 -10.01
N ALA A 551 -20.46 -2.82 -11.14
CA ALA A 551 -19.85 -1.49 -11.28
C ALA A 551 -20.46 -0.44 -10.34
N ASP A 552 -21.73 -0.60 -9.99
CA ASP A 552 -22.43 0.27 -9.04
C ASP A 552 -21.72 0.35 -7.68
N TYR A 553 -21.14 -0.74 -7.22
CA TYR A 553 -20.45 -0.80 -5.92
C TYR A 553 -19.28 0.19 -5.82
N LEU A 554 -18.47 0.32 -6.86
CA LEU A 554 -17.39 1.31 -6.93
C LEU A 554 -17.96 2.71 -7.23
N ALA A 555 -18.85 2.81 -8.22
CA ALA A 555 -19.34 4.08 -8.71
C ALA A 555 -20.06 4.87 -7.60
N SER A 556 -20.92 4.20 -6.81
CA SER A 556 -21.64 4.83 -5.71
C SER A 556 -20.69 5.36 -4.62
N LYS A 557 -19.66 4.59 -4.25
CA LYS A 557 -18.69 5.02 -3.22
C LYS A 557 -17.84 6.20 -3.69
N VAL A 558 -17.24 6.11 -4.87
CA VAL A 558 -16.36 7.17 -5.40
C VAL A 558 -17.13 8.46 -5.69
N ALA A 559 -18.38 8.36 -6.20
CA ALA A 559 -19.22 9.52 -6.45
C ALA A 559 -19.74 10.21 -5.17
N CYS A 560 -19.68 9.54 -4.03
CA CYS A 560 -20.11 10.07 -2.73
C CYS A 560 -18.97 10.70 -1.90
N ARG A 561 -17.83 11.06 -2.47
CA ARG A 561 -16.71 11.72 -1.74
C ARG A 561 -17.15 12.94 -0.95
N LYS A 562 -18.13 13.69 -1.47
CA LYS A 562 -18.70 14.89 -0.82
C LYS A 562 -19.81 14.58 0.19
N GLY A 563 -19.93 13.33 0.59
CA GLY A 563 -20.97 12.80 1.46
C GLY A 563 -22.04 12.04 0.69
N THR A 564 -22.72 11.12 1.38
CA THR A 564 -23.75 10.25 0.80
C THR A 564 -24.94 11.03 0.25
N GLU A 565 -25.27 12.19 0.84
CA GLU A 565 -26.36 13.07 0.38
C GLU A 565 -25.93 13.95 -0.81
N ASN A 566 -24.63 14.06 -1.09
CA ASN A 566 -24.06 14.94 -2.12
C ASN A 566 -23.38 14.14 -3.24
N ARG A 567 -24.01 13.07 -3.69
CA ARG A 567 -23.48 12.21 -4.76
C ARG A 567 -23.28 13.00 -6.06
N ASP A 568 -22.08 12.91 -6.63
CA ASP A 568 -21.77 13.40 -7.96
C ASP A 568 -22.36 12.46 -9.02
N GLU A 569 -23.52 12.82 -9.56
CA GLU A 569 -24.25 11.97 -10.51
C GLU A 569 -23.49 11.80 -11.83
N ALA A 570 -22.76 12.81 -12.30
CA ALA A 570 -21.98 12.73 -13.53
C ALA A 570 -20.83 11.73 -13.38
N LEU A 571 -20.12 11.79 -12.27
CA LEU A 571 -19.05 10.85 -11.94
C LEU A 571 -19.61 9.43 -11.72
N TYR A 572 -20.74 9.30 -11.04
CA TYR A 572 -21.43 8.01 -10.87
C TYR A 572 -21.72 7.34 -12.22
N GLN A 573 -22.40 8.05 -13.13
CA GLN A 573 -22.73 7.52 -14.46
C GLN A 573 -21.47 7.16 -15.26
N LYS A 574 -20.42 7.96 -15.15
CA LYS A 574 -19.14 7.71 -15.79
C LYS A 574 -18.51 6.38 -15.30
N LEU A 575 -18.55 6.13 -14.00
CA LEU A 575 -17.92 4.97 -13.38
C LEU A 575 -18.72 3.66 -13.48
N LEU A 576 -19.98 3.72 -13.89
CA LEU A 576 -20.74 2.52 -14.27
C LEU A 576 -20.11 1.82 -15.49
N ASN A 577 -19.38 2.54 -16.33
CA ASN A 577 -18.59 1.94 -17.40
C ASN A 577 -17.20 1.56 -16.89
N LYS A 578 -16.94 0.26 -16.75
CA LYS A 578 -15.66 -0.30 -16.28
C LYS A 578 -14.44 0.14 -17.09
N ALA A 579 -14.62 0.51 -18.37
CA ALA A 579 -13.51 1.00 -19.20
C ALA A 579 -12.92 2.32 -18.66
N ASN A 580 -13.72 3.12 -17.95
CA ASN A 580 -13.29 4.39 -17.37
C ASN A 580 -12.48 4.22 -16.06
N TRP A 581 -12.36 3.01 -15.53
CA TRP A 581 -11.56 2.75 -14.32
C TRP A 581 -10.06 2.76 -14.60
N TYR A 582 -9.66 2.52 -15.86
CA TYR A 582 -8.28 2.30 -16.24
C TYR A 582 -7.68 3.53 -16.91
N LEU A 583 -6.39 3.73 -16.62
CA LEU A 583 -5.58 4.79 -17.18
C LEU A 583 -5.20 4.47 -18.64
N PRO A 584 -4.99 5.47 -19.49
CA PRO A 584 -4.51 5.24 -20.85
C PRO A 584 -3.08 4.68 -20.84
N THR A 585 -2.76 3.85 -21.82
CA THR A 585 -1.46 3.15 -21.96
C THR A 585 -0.51 3.82 -22.96
N LYS A 586 -0.80 5.03 -23.41
CA LYS A 586 0.03 5.74 -24.39
C LYS A 586 1.26 6.40 -23.79
#